data_4a9f86742c593b9cb9bb8695f1d5e5cf
#
_entry.id   4a9f86742c593b9cb9bb8695f1d5e5cf
#
_cell.length_a   1.000
_cell.length_b   1.000
_cell.length_c   1.000
_cell.angle_alpha   90.00
_cell.angle_beta   90.00
_cell.angle_gamma   90.00
#
_symmetry.space_group_name_H-M   'P 1'
#
loop_
_entity.id
_entity.type
_entity.pdbx_description
1 polymer ?
#
loop_
_entity_poly.entity_id
_entity_poly.type
_entity_poly.pdbx_seq_one_letter_code
_entity_poly.pdbx_strand_id
1 'polypeptide(L)'
;MNQLPFSSINYGTCTLIEGRMVIKSLLEGSIKGTGKFHKTSIFPCGIFQLMKGVNRKEGEPNYDLYQLALKSTSQRLYPNYANCDWSGNEGYDKNDPRTYFSTMGKCKCSSSKIFWTLPKGVRKIILANG
;
A
#
# COMPACT_ATOMS: atom_id res chain seq x y z
N MET A 1 7.12 28.85 -9.60
CA MET A 1 5.82 28.24 -9.26
C MET A 1 6.06 26.98 -8.43
N ASN A 2 5.65 26.96 -7.17
CA ASN A 2 5.88 25.81 -6.30
C ASN A 2 4.75 24.78 -6.49
N GLN A 3 5.02 23.79 -7.32
CA GLN A 3 4.13 22.63 -7.41
C GLN A 3 4.48 21.64 -6.32
N LEU A 4 3.52 21.28 -5.46
CA LEU A 4 3.67 20.19 -4.52
C LEU A 4 3.37 18.88 -5.26
N PRO A 5 4.37 17.99 -5.43
CA PRO A 5 4.12 16.70 -6.08
C PRO A 5 3.30 15.81 -5.16
N PHE A 6 2.15 15.35 -5.67
CA PHE A 6 1.36 14.32 -5.00
C PHE A 6 1.95 12.95 -5.36
N SER A 7 2.67 12.35 -4.42
CA SER A 7 3.31 11.06 -4.62
C SER A 7 2.71 9.99 -3.71
N SER A 8 2.71 8.75 -4.17
CA SER A 8 2.32 7.58 -3.39
C SER A 8 3.30 6.44 -3.61
N ILE A 9 3.48 5.61 -2.59
CA ILE A 9 4.35 4.45 -2.63
C ILE A 9 3.55 3.24 -2.18
N ASN A 10 3.50 2.19 -3.02
CA ASN A 10 2.93 0.90 -2.68
C ASN A 10 4.04 -0.05 -2.25
N TYR A 11 3.89 -0.70 -1.11
CA TYR A 11 4.90 -1.59 -0.54
C TYR A 11 4.26 -2.65 0.38
N GLY A 12 5.04 -3.62 0.82
CA GLY A 12 4.62 -4.63 1.80
C GLY A 12 4.73 -6.06 1.30
N THR A 13 4.81 -6.31 0.00
CA THR A 13 4.81 -7.66 -0.58
C THR A 13 6.20 -8.20 -0.91
N CYS A 14 7.24 -7.37 -0.91
CA CYS A 14 8.60 -7.81 -1.20
C CYS A 14 9.17 -8.64 -0.06
N THR A 15 9.58 -9.89 -0.35
CA THR A 15 10.16 -10.83 0.61
C THR A 15 11.69 -10.87 0.58
N LEU A 16 12.32 -10.18 -0.36
CA LEU A 16 13.77 -10.06 -0.43
C LEU A 16 14.30 -9.26 0.77
N ILE A 17 15.48 -9.61 1.24
CA ILE A 17 16.09 -8.97 2.42
C ILE A 17 16.19 -7.45 2.24
N GLU A 18 16.67 -7.01 1.09
CA GLU A 18 16.80 -5.59 0.75
C GLU A 18 15.44 -4.89 0.71
N GLY A 19 14.44 -5.52 0.10
CA GLY A 19 13.08 -4.99 0.05
C GLY A 19 12.44 -4.89 1.43
N ARG A 20 12.66 -5.87 2.30
CA ARG A 20 12.20 -5.83 3.70
C ARG A 20 12.85 -4.70 4.48
N MET A 21 14.14 -4.45 4.28
CA MET A 21 14.86 -3.33 4.91
C MET A 21 14.26 -1.98 4.48
N VAL A 22 13.96 -1.83 3.20
CA VAL A 22 13.32 -0.61 2.67
C VAL A 22 11.93 -0.41 3.28
N ILE A 23 11.10 -1.44 3.32
CA ILE A 23 9.76 -1.38 3.91
C ILE A 23 9.84 -1.00 5.40
N LYS A 24 10.75 -1.63 6.14
CA LYS A 24 10.97 -1.33 7.54
C LYS A 24 11.37 0.13 7.76
N SER A 25 12.32 0.61 6.96
CA SER A 25 12.80 2.00 7.03
C SER A 25 11.69 3.01 6.72
N LEU A 26 10.82 2.72 5.75
CA LEU A 26 9.67 3.56 5.43
C LEU A 26 8.68 3.64 6.59
N LEU A 27 8.38 2.51 7.23
CA LEU A 27 7.48 2.45 8.37
C LEU A 27 8.06 3.14 9.61
N GLU A 28 9.32 2.91 9.92
CA GLU A 28 10.00 3.58 11.04
C GLU A 28 10.12 5.08 10.80
N GLY A 29 10.41 5.50 9.58
CA GLY A 29 10.41 6.91 9.18
C GLY A 29 9.05 7.57 9.35
N SER A 30 7.98 6.87 9.01
CA SER A 30 6.60 7.33 9.22
C SER A 30 6.28 7.50 10.71
N ILE A 31 6.68 6.54 11.55
CA ILE A 31 6.49 6.60 13.01
C ILE A 31 7.26 7.78 13.61
N LYS A 32 8.51 7.97 13.20
CA LYS A 32 9.36 9.08 13.66
C LYS A 32 8.78 10.43 13.29
N GLY A 33 8.15 10.53 12.12
CA GLY A 33 7.62 11.79 11.60
C GLY A 33 8.69 12.70 10.98
N THR A 34 8.26 13.83 10.46
CA THR A 34 9.09 14.77 9.72
C THR A 34 9.34 16.06 10.51
N GLY A 35 10.54 16.61 10.30
CA GLY A 35 10.94 17.90 10.84
C GLY A 35 11.18 17.91 12.36
N LYS A 36 11.48 19.08 12.88
CA LYS A 36 11.80 19.30 14.29
C LYS A 36 10.66 18.93 15.25
N PHE A 37 9.43 19.01 14.78
CA PHE A 37 8.23 18.73 15.59
C PHE A 37 7.64 17.36 15.39
N HIS A 38 8.33 16.44 14.70
CA HIS A 38 7.89 15.07 14.43
C HIS A 38 6.45 14.98 13.88
N LYS A 39 6.09 15.89 12.97
CA LYS A 39 4.77 15.91 12.36
C LYS A 39 4.59 14.74 11.41
N THR A 40 3.35 14.27 11.28
CA THR A 40 3.01 13.24 10.30
C THR A 40 3.21 13.76 8.88
N SER A 41 4.00 13.06 8.08
CA SER A 41 4.17 13.38 6.67
C SER A 41 2.94 12.94 5.89
N ILE A 42 2.38 13.83 5.07
CA ILE A 42 1.25 13.52 4.20
C ILE A 42 1.74 12.85 2.93
N PHE A 43 2.87 13.27 2.40
CA PHE A 43 3.47 12.73 1.18
C PHE A 43 4.92 12.27 1.41
N PRO A 44 5.35 11.17 0.76
CA PRO A 44 4.54 10.28 -0.09
C PRO A 44 3.46 9.54 0.72
N CYS A 45 2.28 9.38 0.11
CA CYS A 45 1.20 8.60 0.71
C CYS A 45 1.59 7.12 0.72
N GLY A 46 1.78 6.54 1.90
CA GLY A 46 2.14 5.13 2.07
C GLY A 46 0.93 4.22 1.90
N ILE A 47 1.07 3.18 1.08
CA ILE A 47 0.04 2.16 0.85
C ILE A 47 0.66 0.80 1.09
N PHE A 48 0.24 0.14 2.17
CA PHE A 48 0.71 -1.19 2.54
C PHE A 48 -0.17 -2.25 1.89
N GLN A 49 0.43 -3.07 1.04
CA GLN A 49 -0.27 -4.12 0.31
C GLN A 49 -0.38 -5.38 1.17
N LEU A 50 -1.60 -5.86 1.36
CA LEU A 50 -1.90 -7.11 2.07
C LEU A 50 -2.10 -8.24 1.07
N MET A 51 -1.35 -9.33 1.27
CA MET A 51 -1.40 -10.53 0.43
C MET A 51 -1.36 -11.78 1.30
N LYS A 52 -2.29 -12.71 1.07
CA LYS A 52 -2.30 -14.01 1.74
C LYS A 52 -1.06 -14.82 1.36
N GLY A 53 -0.39 -15.38 2.37
CA GLY A 53 0.85 -16.13 2.20
C GLY A 53 2.12 -15.27 2.27
N VAL A 54 1.99 -13.96 2.43
CA VAL A 54 3.13 -13.02 2.52
C VAL A 54 3.15 -12.25 3.84
N ASN A 55 2.03 -11.62 4.23
CA ASN A 55 2.01 -10.72 5.38
C ASN A 55 0.71 -10.69 6.19
N ARG A 56 -0.26 -11.57 5.92
CA ARG A 56 -1.58 -11.52 6.59
C ARG A 56 -1.67 -12.36 7.86
N LYS A 57 -0.92 -13.47 7.94
CA LYS A 57 -1.00 -14.43 9.04
C LYS A 57 0.32 -14.56 9.77
N GLU A 58 0.23 -14.95 11.02
CA GLU A 58 1.39 -15.33 11.81
C GLU A 58 2.17 -16.46 11.14
N GLY A 59 3.51 -16.35 11.14
CA GLY A 59 4.40 -17.26 10.44
C GLY A 59 4.70 -16.94 8.98
N GLU A 60 4.04 -15.95 8.39
CA GLU A 60 4.36 -15.47 7.05
C GLU A 60 5.61 -14.57 7.04
N PRO A 61 6.39 -14.53 5.92
CA PRO A 61 7.69 -13.87 5.89
C PRO A 61 7.65 -12.37 6.22
N ASN A 62 6.57 -11.66 5.90
CA ASN A 62 6.44 -10.23 6.14
C ASN A 62 5.41 -9.87 7.22
N TYR A 63 5.04 -10.84 8.06
CA TYR A 63 4.07 -10.59 9.12
C TYR A 63 4.58 -9.59 10.17
N ASP A 64 5.87 -9.60 10.49
CA ASP A 64 6.52 -8.62 11.36
C ASP A 64 6.41 -7.19 10.83
N LEU A 65 6.56 -7.02 9.51
CA LEU A 65 6.37 -5.74 8.84
C LEU A 65 4.91 -5.28 8.88
N TYR A 66 3.96 -6.20 8.78
CA TYR A 66 2.54 -5.90 8.97
C TYR A 66 2.24 -5.40 10.38
N GLN A 67 2.82 -6.04 11.41
CA GLN A 67 2.69 -5.57 12.80
C GLN A 67 3.28 -4.16 12.98
N LEU A 68 4.42 -3.89 12.37
CA LEU A 68 5.02 -2.57 12.39
C LEU A 68 4.14 -1.53 11.65
N ALA A 69 3.51 -1.92 10.54
CA ALA A 69 2.56 -1.07 9.83
C ALA A 69 1.33 -0.73 10.68
N LEU A 70 0.77 -1.69 11.40
CA LEU A 70 -0.33 -1.45 12.34
C LEU A 70 0.07 -0.49 13.48
N LYS A 71 1.28 -0.63 14.01
CA LYS A 71 1.84 0.30 14.99
C LYS A 71 1.96 1.72 14.42
N SER A 72 2.44 1.85 13.19
CA SER A 72 2.50 3.13 12.51
C SER A 72 1.12 3.75 12.33
N THR A 73 0.14 2.96 11.91
CA THR A 73 -1.24 3.42 11.73
C THR A 73 -1.87 3.89 13.05
N SER A 74 -1.60 3.21 14.14
CA SER A 74 -2.14 3.61 15.45
C SER A 74 -1.62 4.96 15.94
N GLN A 75 -0.43 5.35 15.50
CA GLN A 75 0.23 6.60 15.92
C GLN A 75 0.08 7.74 14.91
N ARG A 76 0.02 7.43 13.62
CA ARG A 76 0.14 8.39 12.53
C ARG A 76 -1.02 8.37 11.52
N LEU A 77 -1.95 7.39 11.64
CA LEU A 77 -3.01 7.12 10.67
C LEU A 77 -2.50 6.70 9.28
N TYR A 78 -1.23 6.36 9.15
CA TYR A 78 -0.57 5.85 7.96
C TYR A 78 0.24 4.59 8.28
N PRO A 79 0.43 3.67 7.32
CA PRO A 79 0.00 3.70 5.92
C PRO A 79 -1.49 3.37 5.72
N ASN A 80 -2.00 3.64 4.52
CA ASN A 80 -3.25 3.07 4.03
C ASN A 80 -3.03 1.61 3.64
N TYR A 81 -4.10 0.82 3.57
CA TYR A 81 -3.99 -0.61 3.25
C TYR A 81 -4.70 -0.92 1.93
N ALA A 82 -4.05 -1.74 1.09
CA ALA A 82 -4.61 -2.29 -0.13
C ALA A 82 -4.67 -3.81 -0.04
N ASN A 83 -5.85 -4.39 -0.19
CA ASN A 83 -6.03 -5.84 -0.16
C ASN A 83 -5.82 -6.43 -1.55
N CYS A 84 -4.68 -7.07 -1.78
CA CYS A 84 -4.37 -7.73 -3.05
C CYS A 84 -5.18 -9.02 -3.28
N ASP A 85 -5.74 -9.60 -2.22
CA ASP A 85 -6.54 -10.83 -2.31
C ASP A 85 -8.03 -10.58 -2.57
N TRP A 86 -8.40 -9.35 -2.87
CA TRP A 86 -9.78 -9.02 -3.14
C TRP A 86 -10.30 -9.74 -4.39
N SER A 87 -11.51 -10.31 -4.30
CA SER A 87 -12.12 -11.12 -5.37
C SER A 87 -12.31 -10.38 -6.70
N GLY A 88 -12.36 -9.06 -6.68
CA GLY A 88 -12.43 -8.26 -7.90
C GLY A 88 -11.08 -8.08 -8.62
N ASN A 89 -9.99 -8.57 -8.05
CA ASN A 89 -8.66 -8.52 -8.63
C ASN A 89 -8.37 -9.79 -9.45
N GLU A 90 -9.24 -10.09 -10.40
CA GLU A 90 -9.08 -11.24 -11.28
C GLU A 90 -7.85 -11.07 -12.18
N GLY A 91 -7.08 -12.14 -12.34
CA GLY A 91 -5.91 -12.19 -13.22
C GLY A 91 -4.61 -11.71 -12.60
N TYR A 92 -4.57 -11.44 -11.27
CA TYR A 92 -3.31 -11.18 -10.63
C TYR A 92 -2.53 -12.47 -10.35
N ASP A 93 -1.23 -12.45 -10.64
CA ASP A 93 -0.30 -13.55 -10.34
C ASP A 93 0.56 -13.17 -9.15
N LYS A 94 0.60 -14.04 -8.13
CA LYS A 94 1.43 -13.85 -6.92
C LYS A 94 2.92 -13.77 -7.22
N ASN A 95 3.35 -14.38 -8.31
CA ASN A 95 4.76 -14.43 -8.73
C ASN A 95 5.17 -13.24 -9.62
N ASP A 96 4.21 -12.48 -10.15
CA ASP A 96 4.48 -11.32 -10.98
C ASP A 96 3.99 -10.01 -10.31
N PRO A 97 4.90 -9.24 -9.70
CA PRO A 97 4.54 -7.97 -9.05
C PRO A 97 3.85 -6.95 -9.96
N ARG A 98 4.02 -7.06 -11.28
CA ARG A 98 3.39 -6.15 -12.25
C ARG A 98 1.89 -6.35 -12.37
N THR A 99 1.38 -7.50 -11.92
CA THR A 99 -0.05 -7.82 -11.93
C THR A 99 -0.76 -7.37 -10.66
N TYR A 100 -0.01 -6.97 -9.63
CA TYR A 100 -0.58 -6.57 -8.35
C TYR A 100 -1.42 -5.31 -8.48
N PHE A 101 -2.52 -5.31 -7.77
CA PHE A 101 -3.36 -4.13 -7.62
C PHE A 101 -2.59 -3.03 -6.89
N SER A 102 -2.40 -1.90 -7.56
CA SER A 102 -1.77 -0.71 -6.99
C SER A 102 -2.74 0.44 -7.00
N THR A 103 -2.86 1.13 -5.87
CA THR A 103 -3.67 2.34 -5.75
C THR A 103 -2.78 3.57 -5.82
N MET A 104 -3.29 4.61 -6.45
CA MET A 104 -2.71 5.95 -6.35
C MET A 104 -3.53 6.72 -5.32
N GLY A 105 -2.91 7.24 -4.27
CA GLY A 105 -3.43 7.96 -3.10
C GLY A 105 -4.92 8.33 -2.99
N LYS A 106 -5.63 8.47 -4.11
CA LYS A 106 -7.08 8.68 -4.21
C LYS A 106 -7.75 7.55 -4.99
N CYS A 107 -7.63 6.30 -4.54
CA CYS A 107 -8.41 5.16 -5.04
C CYS A 107 -8.46 4.97 -6.57
N LYS A 108 -7.51 5.49 -7.33
CA LYS A 108 -7.37 5.19 -8.76
C LYS A 108 -6.44 4.00 -8.94
N CYS A 109 -6.97 2.93 -9.51
CA CYS A 109 -6.16 1.79 -9.92
C CYS A 109 -5.15 2.23 -11.00
N SER A 110 -3.86 2.02 -10.78
CA SER A 110 -2.84 2.38 -11.76
C SER A 110 -2.76 1.39 -12.93
N SER A 111 -3.36 0.20 -12.80
CA SER A 111 -3.42 -0.78 -13.87
C SER A 111 -4.66 -0.60 -14.72
N SER A 112 -4.47 -0.08 -15.93
CA SER A 112 -5.56 0.09 -16.91
C SER A 112 -6.27 -1.22 -17.25
N LYS A 113 -5.55 -2.35 -17.25
CA LYS A 113 -6.12 -3.68 -17.49
C LYS A 113 -7.10 -4.10 -16.39
N ILE A 114 -6.74 -3.92 -15.13
CA ILE A 114 -7.60 -4.27 -14.00
C ILE A 114 -8.83 -3.36 -13.94
N PHE A 115 -8.69 -2.09 -14.28
CA PHE A 115 -9.80 -1.14 -14.32
C PHE A 115 -10.89 -1.53 -15.34
N TRP A 116 -10.50 -2.04 -16.49
CA TRP A 116 -11.45 -2.46 -17.54
C TRP A 116 -12.11 -3.81 -17.27
N THR A 117 -11.45 -4.69 -16.51
CA THR A 117 -11.97 -6.02 -16.13
C THR A 117 -12.93 -5.96 -14.94
N LEU A 118 -12.97 -4.89 -14.18
CA LEU A 118 -13.87 -4.75 -13.04
C LEU A 118 -15.34 -4.70 -13.48
N PRO A 119 -16.23 -5.44 -12.80
CA PRO A 119 -17.66 -5.34 -13.02
C PRO A 119 -18.17 -3.89 -12.92
N LYS A 120 -19.16 -3.54 -13.75
CA LYS A 120 -19.68 -2.16 -13.81
C LYS A 120 -20.08 -1.59 -12.45
N GLY A 121 -20.61 -2.42 -11.54
CA GLY A 121 -20.99 -2.01 -10.19
C GLY A 121 -19.79 -1.59 -9.31
N VAL A 122 -18.69 -2.32 -9.43
CA VAL A 122 -17.45 -2.05 -8.67
C VAL A 122 -16.78 -0.76 -9.17
N ARG A 123 -16.83 -0.50 -10.48
CA ARG A 123 -16.35 0.78 -11.04
C ARG A 123 -17.08 1.98 -10.43
N LYS A 124 -18.39 1.84 -10.19
CA LYS A 124 -19.21 2.92 -9.62
C LYS A 124 -18.83 3.22 -8.16
N ILE A 125 -18.51 2.20 -7.38
CA ILE A 125 -18.02 2.35 -5.99
C ILE A 125 -16.66 3.06 -5.96
N ILE A 126 -15.73 2.67 -6.84
CA ILE A 126 -14.40 3.28 -6.91
C ILE A 126 -14.48 4.75 -7.35
N LEU A 127 -15.39 5.07 -8.28
CA LEU A 127 -15.60 6.45 -8.76
C LEU A 127 -16.39 7.32 -7.79
N ALA A 128 -17.27 6.73 -6.97
CA ALA A 128 -18.07 7.46 -5.97
C ALA A 128 -17.25 7.90 -4.75
N ASN A 129 -16.13 7.23 -4.47
CA ASN A 129 -15.21 7.53 -3.37
C ASN A 129 -13.99 8.36 -3.80
N GLY A 130 -13.99 8.84 -5.02
CA GLY A 130 -12.90 9.63 -5.62
C GLY A 130 -13.16 11.13 -5.62
#